data_8f9b7d00347269f0f5544d85bcda965c
#
_entry.id   8f9b7d00347269f0f5544d85bcda965c
#
_cell.length_a   1.000
_cell.length_b   1.000
_cell.length_c   1.000
_cell.angle_alpha   90.00
_cell.angle_beta   90.00
_cell.angle_gamma   90.00
#
_symmetry.space_group_name_H-M   'P 1'
#
loop_
_entity.id
_entity.type
_entity.pdbx_description
1 polymer ?
#
loop_
_entity_poly.entity_id
_entity_poly.type
_entity_poly.pdbx_seq_one_letter_code
_entity_poly.pdbx_strand_id
1 'polypeptide(L)'
;MVSSLSNPYRGTGLPAPLSDPREFPSTDHDAVAALLALCPKHKPTPLVSAPSVAGAAGVGSVLIKDERGRMGLGSFKALGAAYAIAKDAQRLRNGEWEDALAGRVYVTASAGNHGLSVAAGARIFGALAVIYLADTVPEAFAQRLRA
;
A
#
# COMPACT_ATOMS: atom_id res chain seq x y z
N MET A 1 16.98 -26.29 6.10
CA MET A 1 16.26 -26.97 5.03
C MET A 1 15.10 -26.10 4.59
N VAL A 2 14.99 -25.79 3.31
CA VAL A 2 13.83 -25.09 2.76
C VAL A 2 12.78 -26.16 2.47
N SER A 3 11.63 -26.10 3.18
CA SER A 3 10.50 -26.95 2.87
C SER A 3 9.65 -26.25 1.80
N SER A 4 9.30 -26.96 0.73
CA SER A 4 8.34 -26.46 -0.26
C SER A 4 6.94 -26.99 0.06
N LEU A 5 5.92 -26.13 -0.07
CA LEU A 5 4.52 -26.52 0.02
C LEU A 5 3.94 -26.52 -1.40
N SER A 6 3.37 -27.65 -1.81
CA SER A 6 2.69 -27.72 -3.11
C SER A 6 1.40 -26.92 -3.07
N ASN A 7 1.15 -26.13 -4.12
CA ASN A 7 -0.14 -25.47 -4.31
C ASN A 7 -1.14 -26.46 -4.97
N PRO A 8 -2.17 -26.96 -4.24
CA PRO A 8 -3.12 -27.92 -4.79
C PRO A 8 -4.01 -27.33 -5.90
N TYR A 9 -4.06 -25.99 -6.02
CA TYR A 9 -4.88 -25.28 -7.02
C TYR A 9 -4.06 -24.84 -8.25
N ARG A 10 -2.80 -25.26 -8.37
CA ARG A 10 -1.96 -24.89 -9.52
C ARG A 10 -2.58 -25.37 -10.83
N GLY A 11 -2.99 -24.42 -11.67
CA GLY A 11 -3.59 -24.71 -12.99
C GLY A 11 -5.08 -25.09 -12.98
N THR A 12 -5.71 -25.23 -11.81
CA THR A 12 -7.14 -25.60 -11.69
C THR A 12 -8.04 -24.47 -11.23
N GLY A 13 -7.46 -23.33 -10.81
CA GLY A 13 -8.21 -22.21 -10.21
C GLY A 13 -8.70 -22.52 -8.79
N LEU A 14 -9.47 -21.62 -8.23
CA LEU A 14 -10.07 -21.76 -6.91
C LEU A 14 -11.35 -22.61 -6.99
N PRO A 15 -11.67 -23.43 -5.97
CA PRO A 15 -12.94 -24.16 -5.90
C PRO A 15 -14.13 -23.18 -5.86
N ALA A 16 -15.28 -23.64 -6.34
CA ALA A 16 -16.48 -22.82 -6.52
C ALA A 16 -16.89 -21.94 -5.32
N PRO A 17 -16.83 -22.39 -4.04
CA PRO A 17 -17.14 -21.52 -2.91
C PRO A 17 -16.17 -20.35 -2.73
N LEU A 18 -14.92 -20.49 -3.22
CA LEU A 18 -13.88 -19.45 -3.15
C LEU A 18 -13.79 -18.62 -4.44
N SER A 19 -14.64 -18.89 -5.42
CA SER A 19 -14.68 -18.21 -6.71
C SER A 19 -15.80 -17.16 -6.82
N ASP A 20 -16.52 -16.86 -5.73
CA ASP A 20 -17.54 -15.81 -5.72
C ASP A 20 -16.87 -14.44 -6.00
N PRO A 21 -17.22 -13.77 -7.10
CA PRO A 21 -16.60 -12.49 -7.46
C PRO A 21 -16.81 -11.40 -6.40
N ARG A 22 -17.80 -11.53 -5.52
CA ARG A 22 -18.06 -10.58 -4.43
C ARG A 22 -17.03 -10.67 -3.30
N GLU A 23 -16.31 -11.77 -3.20
CA GLU A 23 -15.26 -12.00 -2.19
C GLU A 23 -13.88 -11.56 -2.69
N PHE A 24 -13.75 -11.22 -3.96
CA PHE A 24 -12.48 -10.79 -4.56
C PHE A 24 -12.35 -9.26 -4.54
N PRO A 25 -11.09 -8.75 -4.54
CA PRO A 25 -10.85 -7.34 -4.74
C PRO A 25 -11.48 -6.84 -6.06
N SER A 26 -11.93 -5.59 -6.04
CA SER A 26 -12.43 -4.93 -7.25
C SER A 26 -11.37 -4.94 -8.35
N THR A 27 -11.79 -5.18 -9.59
CA THR A 27 -10.95 -5.08 -10.80
C THR A 27 -11.06 -3.71 -11.48
N ASP A 28 -11.79 -2.78 -10.87
CA ASP A 28 -11.98 -1.42 -11.39
C ASP A 28 -10.69 -0.60 -11.21
N HIS A 29 -9.76 -0.77 -12.15
CA HIS A 29 -8.48 -0.06 -12.17
C HIS A 29 -8.64 1.42 -12.58
N ASP A 30 -9.67 1.77 -13.33
CA ASP A 30 -9.93 3.15 -13.75
C ASP A 30 -10.32 4.03 -12.56
N ALA A 31 -11.17 3.54 -11.66
CA ALA A 31 -11.48 4.24 -10.42
C ALA A 31 -10.24 4.44 -9.53
N VAL A 32 -9.33 3.45 -9.49
CA VAL A 32 -8.06 3.58 -8.78
C VAL A 32 -7.18 4.66 -9.41
N ALA A 33 -7.01 4.63 -10.73
CA ALA A 33 -6.21 5.60 -11.47
C ALA A 33 -6.76 7.02 -11.32
N ALA A 34 -8.08 7.20 -11.43
CA ALA A 34 -8.75 8.49 -11.27
C ALA A 34 -8.53 9.09 -9.88
N LEU A 35 -8.66 8.30 -8.80
CA LEU A 35 -8.44 8.79 -7.44
C LEU A 35 -6.96 9.13 -7.20
N LEU A 36 -6.04 8.31 -7.68
CA LEU A 36 -4.60 8.55 -7.57
C LEU A 36 -4.15 9.81 -8.35
N ALA A 37 -4.80 10.11 -9.49
CA ALA A 37 -4.50 11.30 -10.28
C ALA A 37 -4.78 12.61 -9.53
N LEU A 38 -5.68 12.59 -8.53
CA LEU A 38 -5.94 13.75 -7.68
C LEU A 38 -4.81 14.02 -6.67
N CYS A 39 -3.93 13.07 -6.43
CA CYS A 39 -2.84 13.22 -5.46
C CYS A 39 -1.63 13.92 -6.11
N PRO A 40 -1.23 15.13 -5.65
CA PRO A 40 -0.10 15.86 -6.24
C PRO A 40 1.26 15.15 -6.03
N LYS A 41 1.34 14.22 -5.09
CA LYS A 41 2.52 13.41 -4.83
C LYS A 41 2.56 12.12 -5.66
N HIS A 42 1.47 11.77 -6.36
CA HIS A 42 1.45 10.58 -7.20
C HIS A 42 2.21 10.82 -8.51
N LYS A 43 3.23 9.99 -8.73
CA LYS A 43 4.00 9.99 -9.97
C LYS A 43 4.36 8.55 -10.35
N PRO A 44 4.54 8.24 -11.65
CA PRO A 44 5.12 6.99 -12.07
C PRO A 44 6.48 6.77 -11.40
N THR A 45 6.74 5.57 -10.93
CA THR A 45 8.04 5.18 -10.39
C THR A 45 8.86 4.46 -11.46
N PRO A 46 10.22 4.52 -11.40
CA PRO A 46 11.06 3.91 -12.41
C PRO A 46 10.88 2.40 -12.54
N LEU A 47 10.99 1.89 -13.76
CA LEU A 47 11.24 0.47 -14.04
C LEU A 47 12.67 0.34 -14.54
N VAL A 48 13.53 -0.30 -13.76
CA VAL A 48 14.98 -0.34 -13.97
C VAL A 48 15.40 -1.74 -14.41
N SER A 49 16.17 -1.84 -15.50
CA SER A 49 16.81 -3.09 -15.90
C SER A 49 17.99 -3.41 -14.99
N ALA A 50 18.12 -4.65 -14.57
CA ALA A 50 19.17 -5.15 -13.67
C ALA A 50 19.94 -6.33 -14.33
N PRO A 51 20.76 -6.10 -15.36
CA PRO A 51 21.41 -7.16 -16.13
C PRO A 51 22.40 -7.98 -15.29
N SER A 52 23.09 -7.36 -14.33
CA SER A 52 23.99 -8.08 -13.42
C SER A 52 23.26 -9.08 -12.52
N VAL A 53 22.05 -8.72 -12.06
CA VAL A 53 21.19 -9.62 -11.28
C VAL A 53 20.67 -10.75 -12.17
N ALA A 54 20.27 -10.45 -13.40
CA ALA A 54 19.85 -11.46 -14.38
C ALA A 54 20.97 -12.49 -14.66
N GLY A 55 22.19 -12.03 -14.87
CA GLY A 55 23.36 -12.88 -15.08
C GLY A 55 23.66 -13.77 -13.85
N ALA A 56 23.62 -13.20 -12.65
CA ALA A 56 23.85 -13.96 -11.41
C ALA A 56 22.75 -15.00 -11.14
N ALA A 57 21.50 -14.70 -11.54
CA ALA A 57 20.35 -15.59 -11.38
C ALA A 57 20.19 -16.62 -12.54
N GLY A 58 20.97 -16.51 -13.62
CA GLY A 58 20.84 -17.36 -14.79
C GLY A 58 19.53 -17.19 -15.55
N VAL A 59 18.91 -16.02 -15.53
CA VAL A 59 17.65 -15.70 -16.24
C VAL A 59 17.88 -14.68 -17.35
N GLY A 60 16.97 -14.62 -18.35
CA GLY A 60 17.11 -13.77 -19.53
C GLY A 60 17.08 -12.28 -19.21
N SER A 61 16.27 -11.85 -18.24
CA SER A 61 16.21 -10.45 -17.80
C SER A 61 15.63 -10.33 -16.40
N VAL A 62 16.00 -9.26 -15.69
CA VAL A 62 15.39 -8.83 -14.42
C VAL A 62 15.04 -7.35 -14.52
N LEU A 63 13.78 -7.04 -14.24
CA LEU A 63 13.27 -5.67 -14.18
C LEU A 63 12.86 -5.37 -12.73
N ILE A 64 13.31 -4.24 -12.21
CA ILE A 64 13.03 -3.79 -10.85
C ILE A 64 12.12 -2.57 -10.90
N LYS A 65 10.91 -2.69 -10.35
CA LYS A 65 10.04 -1.54 -10.12
C LYS A 65 10.49 -0.82 -8.85
N ASP A 66 11.11 0.35 -9.01
CA ASP A 66 11.71 1.08 -7.89
C ASP A 66 10.68 1.96 -7.17
N GLU A 67 10.12 1.44 -6.11
CA GLU A 67 9.10 2.09 -5.30
C GLU A 67 9.66 2.97 -4.15
N ARG A 68 10.97 3.16 -4.04
CA ARG A 68 11.61 3.97 -2.98
C ARG A 68 11.14 5.43 -2.99
N GLY A 69 10.79 5.96 -4.15
CA GLY A 69 10.26 7.33 -4.30
C GLY A 69 8.75 7.45 -4.22
N ARG A 70 8.00 6.36 -4.00
CA ARG A 70 6.54 6.38 -4.07
C ARG A 70 5.95 7.34 -3.04
N MET A 71 5.33 8.44 -3.52
CA MET A 71 4.63 9.46 -2.73
C MET A 71 5.43 10.00 -1.52
N GLY A 72 6.75 9.85 -1.52
CA GLY A 72 7.62 10.23 -0.39
C GLY A 72 7.57 9.27 0.81
N LEU A 73 6.83 8.16 0.73
CA LEU A 73 6.67 7.19 1.82
C LEU A 73 7.64 6.02 1.75
N GLY A 74 8.45 5.94 0.69
CA GLY A 74 9.55 4.98 0.60
C GLY A 74 9.16 3.57 0.16
N SER A 75 7.90 3.31 -0.20
CA SER A 75 7.45 1.99 -0.68
C SER A 75 6.09 2.02 -1.37
N PHE A 76 5.76 0.93 -2.08
CA PHE A 76 4.45 0.71 -2.69
C PHE A 76 3.27 0.67 -1.68
N LYS A 77 3.51 0.56 -0.39
CA LYS A 77 2.46 0.54 0.65
C LYS A 77 1.58 1.80 0.64
N ALA A 78 2.09 2.91 0.08
CA ALA A 78 1.29 4.11 -0.18
C ALA A 78 0.08 3.85 -1.08
N LEU A 79 0.20 2.93 -2.04
CA LEU A 79 -0.90 2.54 -2.94
C LEU A 79 -1.97 1.65 -2.27
N GLY A 80 -1.70 1.15 -1.08
CA GLY A 80 -2.64 0.34 -0.30
C GLY A 80 -3.38 1.18 0.75
N ALA A 81 -2.77 1.35 1.92
CA ALA A 81 -3.45 1.97 3.07
C ALA A 81 -3.84 3.44 2.82
N ALA A 82 -2.95 4.26 2.28
CA ALA A 82 -3.29 5.66 1.98
C ALA A 82 -4.38 5.75 0.90
N TYR A 83 -4.38 4.86 -0.09
CA TYR A 83 -5.46 4.78 -1.08
C TYR A 83 -6.80 4.40 -0.43
N ALA A 84 -6.84 3.40 0.45
CA ALA A 84 -8.07 2.99 1.14
C ALA A 84 -8.67 4.15 1.95
N ILE A 85 -7.82 4.90 2.67
CA ILE A 85 -8.23 6.09 3.43
C ILE A 85 -8.72 7.20 2.48
N ALA A 86 -8.01 7.43 1.36
CA ALA A 86 -8.44 8.40 0.35
C ALA A 86 -9.80 8.05 -0.27
N LYS A 87 -10.07 6.75 -0.48
CA LYS A 87 -11.37 6.28 -0.96
C LYS A 87 -12.49 6.52 0.06
N ASP A 88 -12.21 6.34 1.35
CA ASP A 88 -13.14 6.71 2.42
C ASP A 88 -13.40 8.22 2.43
N ALA A 89 -12.34 9.03 2.32
CA ALA A 89 -12.47 10.49 2.21
C ALA A 89 -13.31 10.89 1.00
N GLN A 90 -13.06 10.32 -0.17
CA GLN A 90 -13.85 10.58 -1.38
C GLN A 90 -15.35 10.30 -1.18
N ARG A 91 -15.67 9.21 -0.47
CA ARG A 91 -17.05 8.79 -0.21
C ARG A 91 -17.77 9.67 0.82
N LEU A 92 -17.03 10.16 1.81
CA LEU A 92 -17.61 10.79 3.01
C LEU A 92 -17.50 12.32 3.00
N ARG A 93 -16.64 12.89 2.13
CA ARG A 93 -16.43 14.32 2.12
C ARG A 93 -17.72 15.09 1.81
N ASN A 94 -17.88 16.17 2.54
CA ASN A 94 -18.92 17.17 2.31
C ASN A 94 -18.26 18.56 2.31
N GLY A 95 -17.42 18.82 1.32
CA GLY A 95 -16.59 20.02 1.21
C GLY A 95 -15.14 19.71 0.87
N GLU A 96 -14.20 20.32 1.59
CA GLU A 96 -12.76 20.21 1.34
C GLU A 96 -12.22 18.81 1.69
N TRP A 97 -11.08 18.48 1.09
CA TRP A 97 -10.44 17.18 1.32
C TRP A 97 -9.77 17.09 2.69
N GLU A 98 -9.24 18.20 3.19
CA GLU A 98 -8.44 18.28 4.41
C GLU A 98 -9.20 17.84 5.66
N ASP A 99 -10.51 18.03 5.68
CA ASP A 99 -11.38 17.67 6.81
C ASP A 99 -12.35 16.54 6.51
N ALA A 100 -12.20 15.89 5.37
CA ALA A 100 -13.12 14.86 4.88
C ALA A 100 -13.34 13.69 5.86
N LEU A 101 -12.36 13.43 6.73
CA LEU A 101 -12.39 12.36 7.73
C LEU A 101 -12.22 12.89 9.16
N ALA A 102 -12.56 14.15 9.41
CA ALA A 102 -12.50 14.72 10.74
C ALA A 102 -13.31 13.87 11.76
N GLY A 103 -12.72 13.63 12.92
CA GLY A 103 -13.30 12.79 13.97
C GLY A 103 -13.17 11.28 13.76
N ARG A 104 -12.60 10.81 12.63
CA ARG A 104 -12.30 9.39 12.40
C ARG A 104 -10.96 9.00 12.96
N VAL A 105 -10.84 7.71 13.32
CA VAL A 105 -9.59 7.11 13.80
C VAL A 105 -9.28 5.87 12.98
N TYR A 106 -8.08 5.84 12.40
CA TYR A 106 -7.54 4.66 11.71
C TYR A 106 -6.52 3.98 12.60
N VAL A 107 -6.69 2.69 12.82
CA VAL A 107 -5.89 1.91 13.77
C VAL A 107 -5.16 0.80 13.03
N THR A 108 -3.87 0.64 13.30
CA THR A 108 -3.09 -0.50 12.79
C THR A 108 -1.93 -0.84 13.73
N ALA A 109 -1.43 -2.07 13.65
CA ALA A 109 -0.19 -2.49 14.28
C ALA A 109 0.86 -2.70 13.19
N SER A 110 1.86 -1.82 13.10
CA SER A 110 2.90 -1.91 12.06
C SER A 110 4.13 -1.08 12.37
N ALA A 111 5.27 -1.72 12.52
CA ALA A 111 6.59 -1.10 12.65
C ALA A 111 7.26 -0.84 11.27
N GLY A 112 6.49 -0.55 10.23
CA GLY A 112 7.04 -0.41 8.88
C GLY A 112 6.21 0.51 7.97
N ASN A 113 6.45 0.37 6.68
CA ASN A 113 5.88 1.23 5.65
C ASN A 113 4.33 1.23 5.60
N HIS A 114 3.68 0.19 6.12
CA HIS A 114 2.22 0.18 6.24
C HIS A 114 1.74 1.20 7.29
N GLY A 115 2.36 1.22 8.48
CA GLY A 115 2.07 2.24 9.51
C GLY A 115 2.30 3.66 9.01
N LEU A 116 3.41 3.91 8.30
CA LEU A 116 3.67 5.21 7.66
C LEU A 116 2.59 5.58 6.64
N SER A 117 2.11 4.62 5.85
CA SER A 117 1.05 4.84 4.86
C SER A 117 -0.30 5.17 5.52
N VAL A 118 -0.64 4.51 6.64
CA VAL A 118 -1.85 4.82 7.43
C VAL A 118 -1.75 6.21 8.05
N ALA A 119 -0.63 6.52 8.70
CA ALA A 119 -0.41 7.83 9.34
C ALA A 119 -0.50 8.98 8.33
N ALA A 120 0.19 8.85 7.19
CA ALA A 120 0.15 9.85 6.13
C ALA A 120 -1.25 10.02 5.53
N GLY A 121 -1.96 8.91 5.24
CA GLY A 121 -3.32 8.97 4.72
C GLY A 121 -4.30 9.61 5.69
N ALA A 122 -4.26 9.25 6.97
CA ALA A 122 -5.12 9.84 8.00
C ALA A 122 -4.88 11.35 8.13
N ARG A 123 -3.60 11.76 8.20
CA ARG A 123 -3.22 13.18 8.34
C ARG A 123 -3.74 14.05 7.18
N ILE A 124 -3.64 13.56 5.93
CA ILE A 124 -4.06 14.33 4.74
C ILE A 124 -5.55 14.68 4.79
N PHE A 125 -6.37 13.83 5.37
CA PHE A 125 -7.83 13.98 5.37
C PHE A 125 -8.42 14.32 6.74
N GLY A 126 -7.63 14.85 7.68
CA GLY A 126 -8.08 15.32 8.99
C GLY A 126 -8.45 14.22 9.99
N ALA A 127 -8.08 12.96 9.72
CA ALA A 127 -8.31 11.84 10.63
C ALA A 127 -7.15 11.66 11.62
N LEU A 128 -7.40 10.94 12.71
CA LEU A 128 -6.38 10.46 13.62
C LEU A 128 -5.84 9.09 13.17
N ALA A 129 -4.54 8.86 13.37
CA ALA A 129 -3.93 7.54 13.23
C ALA A 129 -3.44 7.04 14.58
N VAL A 130 -3.78 5.80 14.93
CA VAL A 130 -3.24 5.09 16.09
C VAL A 130 -2.41 3.92 15.58
N ILE A 131 -1.10 4.00 15.76
CA ILE A 131 -0.17 2.98 15.28
C ILE A 131 0.42 2.26 16.49
N TYR A 132 0.04 0.99 16.67
CA TYR A 132 0.63 0.14 17.70
C TYR A 132 2.01 -0.35 17.25
N LEU A 133 2.99 -0.13 18.07
CA LEU A 133 4.37 -0.59 17.87
C LEU A 133 4.75 -1.56 18.99
N ALA A 134 5.57 -2.57 18.67
CA ALA A 134 6.23 -3.32 19.71
C ALA A 134 7.26 -2.42 20.42
N ASP A 135 7.48 -2.64 21.69
CA ASP A 135 8.46 -1.90 22.51
C ASP A 135 9.91 -2.06 22.05
N THR A 136 10.18 -3.11 21.27
CA THR A 136 11.48 -3.34 20.61
C THR A 136 11.74 -2.44 19.39
N VAL A 137 10.72 -1.69 18.92
CA VAL A 137 10.87 -0.80 17.76
C VAL A 137 11.65 0.45 18.16
N PRO A 138 12.70 0.86 17.40
CA PRO A 138 13.48 2.04 17.69
C PRO A 138 12.62 3.32 17.74
N GLU A 139 12.86 4.18 18.73
CA GLU A 139 12.14 5.46 18.90
C GLU A 139 12.21 6.36 17.65
N ALA A 140 13.32 6.31 16.90
CA ALA A 140 13.45 7.04 15.64
C ALA A 140 12.36 6.70 14.63
N PHE A 141 11.82 5.47 14.66
CA PHE A 141 10.69 5.10 13.81
C PHE A 141 9.37 5.70 14.32
N ALA A 142 9.15 5.69 15.64
CA ALA A 142 7.99 6.33 16.25
C ALA A 142 7.94 7.84 15.94
N GLN A 143 9.10 8.51 15.97
CA GLN A 143 9.21 9.92 15.58
C GLN A 143 8.82 10.15 14.11
N ARG A 144 9.21 9.27 13.19
CA ARG A 144 8.79 9.36 11.79
C ARG A 144 7.28 9.20 11.60
N LEU A 145 6.60 8.45 12.46
CA LEU A 145 5.15 8.31 12.41
C LEU A 145 4.41 9.56 12.90
N ARG A 146 5.04 10.33 13.81
CA ARG A 146 4.49 11.59 14.37
C ARG A 146 4.72 12.81 13.47
N ALA A 147 5.71 12.74 12.58
CA ALA A 147 6.08 13.84 11.66
C ALA A 147 5.12 13.95 10.49
#